data_24a581d714e99f65d8ea5575067e0bd1
#
_entry.id   24a581d714e99f65d8ea5575067e0bd1
#
_cell.length_a   1.000
_cell.length_b   1.000
_cell.length_c   1.000
_cell.angle_alpha   90.00
_cell.angle_beta   90.00
_cell.angle_gamma   90.00
#
_symmetry.space_group_name_H-M   'P 1'
#
loop_
_entity.id
_entity.type
_entity.pdbx_description
1 polymer ?
#
loop_
_entity_poly.entity_id
_entity_poly.type
_entity_poly.pdbx_seq_one_letter_code
_entity_poly.pdbx_strand_id
1 'polypeptide(L)'
;MTTKLFERLVTKFSIKVADLIKYLEISKATIYNYRNLENFSDIPKDKQYKIFYLFGKETEEELELVLDESEPDILAQYVNRISSILRESIQDKKQAIASVEDLTNTVEQLRRENADLQHQVASMQSLAGIEPLTRAVLLEKVASIANGATVAELKEFIDYLTIFEKYSKAIKADK
;
A
#
# COMPACT_ATOMS: atom_id res chain seq x y z
N MET A 1 -0.44 -31.98 33.09
CA MET A 1 0.06 -30.86 32.26
C MET A 1 1.06 -31.39 31.28
N THR A 2 0.79 -31.26 30.02
CA THR A 2 1.65 -31.80 28.97
C THR A 2 2.74 -30.79 28.65
N THR A 3 3.95 -31.02 29.12
CA THR A 3 5.11 -30.16 28.83
C THR A 3 5.33 -30.05 27.33
N LYS A 4 5.68 -28.83 26.85
CA LYS A 4 5.99 -28.55 25.44
C LYS A 4 4.85 -28.86 24.47
N LEU A 5 3.61 -28.53 24.85
CA LEU A 5 2.42 -28.78 24.02
C LEU A 5 2.59 -28.26 22.58
N PHE A 6 3.06 -27.03 22.42
CA PHE A 6 3.23 -26.44 21.08
C PHE A 6 4.25 -27.19 20.22
N GLU A 7 5.38 -27.60 20.79
CA GLU A 7 6.40 -28.41 20.09
C GLU A 7 5.82 -29.74 19.62
N ARG A 8 5.06 -30.42 20.48
CA ARG A 8 4.44 -31.71 20.17
C ARG A 8 3.42 -31.58 19.02
N LEU A 9 2.61 -30.53 19.03
CA LEU A 9 1.66 -30.24 17.95
C LEU A 9 2.39 -29.98 16.61
N VAL A 10 3.40 -29.11 16.62
CA VAL A 10 4.20 -28.81 15.42
C VAL A 10 4.85 -30.08 14.85
N THR A 11 5.37 -30.94 15.70
CA THR A 11 6.04 -32.18 15.30
C THR A 11 5.03 -33.21 14.79
N LYS A 12 3.93 -33.45 15.51
CA LYS A 12 2.88 -34.40 15.11
C LYS A 12 2.29 -34.13 13.75
N PHE A 13 1.99 -32.85 13.46
CA PHE A 13 1.39 -32.42 12.19
C PHE A 13 2.43 -31.98 11.14
N SER A 14 3.73 -32.16 11.42
CA SER A 14 4.83 -31.80 10.52
C SER A 14 4.73 -30.37 9.97
N ILE A 15 4.29 -29.41 10.81
CA ILE A 15 4.05 -28.03 10.40
C ILE A 15 5.38 -27.35 10.14
N LYS A 16 5.52 -26.75 8.95
CA LYS A 16 6.75 -26.03 8.56
C LYS A 16 6.92 -24.77 9.40
N VAL A 17 8.07 -24.63 10.04
CA VAL A 17 8.43 -23.45 10.85
C VAL A 17 8.30 -22.14 10.03
N ALA A 18 8.67 -22.18 8.74
CA ALA A 18 8.56 -21.01 7.87
C ALA A 18 7.11 -20.52 7.69
N ASP A 19 6.14 -21.44 7.65
CA ASP A 19 4.73 -21.10 7.51
C ASP A 19 4.15 -20.56 8.83
N LEU A 20 4.56 -21.15 9.97
CA LEU A 20 4.21 -20.66 11.30
C LEU A 20 4.74 -19.25 11.57
N ILE A 21 5.98 -18.95 11.16
CA ILE A 21 6.55 -17.59 11.26
C ILE A 21 5.66 -16.58 10.56
N LYS A 22 5.23 -16.89 9.34
CA LYS A 22 4.37 -16.03 8.54
C LYS A 22 2.97 -15.89 9.15
N TYR A 23 2.40 -16.99 9.59
CA TYR A 23 1.05 -17.04 10.16
C TYR A 23 0.96 -16.33 11.50
N LEU A 24 1.89 -16.61 12.41
CA LEU A 24 1.93 -16.00 13.74
C LEU A 24 2.54 -14.60 13.75
N GLU A 25 3.18 -14.18 12.65
CA GLU A 25 3.83 -12.85 12.53
C GLU A 25 4.92 -12.64 13.61
N ILE A 26 5.78 -13.63 13.74
CA ILE A 26 6.86 -13.62 14.72
C ILE A 26 8.19 -13.93 14.05
N SER A 27 9.29 -13.65 14.77
CA SER A 27 10.63 -13.97 14.27
C SER A 27 10.92 -15.48 14.36
N LYS A 28 11.94 -15.91 13.61
CA LYS A 28 12.44 -17.28 13.71
C LYS A 28 12.92 -17.62 15.13
N ALA A 29 13.57 -16.70 15.81
CA ALA A 29 14.00 -16.88 17.19
C ALA A 29 12.81 -17.06 18.13
N THR A 30 11.76 -16.27 17.96
CA THR A 30 10.54 -16.34 18.78
C THR A 30 9.83 -17.71 18.63
N ILE A 31 9.73 -18.26 17.40
CA ILE A 31 9.08 -19.56 17.21
C ILE A 31 9.84 -20.68 17.92
N TYR A 32 11.19 -20.63 17.88
CA TYR A 32 11.99 -21.62 18.62
C TYR A 32 11.86 -21.45 20.13
N ASN A 33 11.72 -20.22 20.62
CA ASN A 33 11.44 -19.98 22.04
C ASN A 33 10.08 -20.61 22.43
N TYR A 34 9.03 -20.38 21.62
CA TYR A 34 7.70 -20.98 21.90
C TYR A 34 7.74 -22.51 21.90
N ARG A 35 8.50 -23.13 21.01
CA ARG A 35 8.68 -24.59 20.96
C ARG A 35 9.37 -25.15 22.23
N ASN A 36 10.16 -24.34 22.91
CA ASN A 36 10.89 -24.74 24.11
C ASN A 36 10.16 -24.40 25.42
N LEU A 37 9.02 -23.68 25.36
CA LEU A 37 8.25 -23.38 26.57
C LEU A 37 7.64 -24.64 27.17
N GLU A 38 7.73 -24.74 28.49
CA GLU A 38 7.13 -25.84 29.24
C GLU A 38 5.60 -25.69 29.31
N ASN A 39 5.11 -24.44 29.50
CA ASN A 39 3.69 -24.18 29.60
C ASN A 39 3.22 -23.44 28.34
N PHE A 40 2.13 -23.86 27.74
CA PHE A 40 1.53 -23.21 26.59
C PHE A 40 1.01 -21.80 26.95
N SER A 41 0.56 -21.64 28.20
CA SER A 41 0.09 -20.35 28.74
C SER A 41 1.14 -19.23 28.77
N ASP A 42 2.44 -19.56 28.64
CA ASP A 42 3.53 -18.57 28.54
C ASP A 42 3.62 -17.92 27.16
N ILE A 43 2.93 -18.45 26.16
CA ILE A 43 2.78 -17.82 24.84
C ILE A 43 1.80 -16.63 24.97
N PRO A 44 2.07 -15.47 24.33
CA PRO A 44 1.15 -14.33 24.33
C PRO A 44 -0.26 -14.71 23.85
N LYS A 45 -1.29 -14.21 24.52
CA LYS A 45 -2.69 -14.62 24.27
C LYS A 45 -3.14 -14.48 22.81
N ASP A 46 -2.72 -13.39 22.13
CA ASP A 46 -3.02 -13.19 20.71
C ASP A 46 -2.44 -14.33 19.83
N LYS A 47 -1.30 -14.87 20.19
CA LYS A 47 -0.68 -16.01 19.50
C LYS A 47 -1.33 -17.35 19.91
N GLN A 48 -1.71 -17.49 21.18
CA GLN A 48 -2.50 -18.64 21.63
C GLN A 48 -3.80 -18.76 20.82
N TYR A 49 -4.55 -17.65 20.65
CA TYR A 49 -5.78 -17.66 19.85
C TYR A 49 -5.54 -18.05 18.39
N LYS A 50 -4.46 -17.59 17.78
CA LYS A 50 -4.09 -18.02 16.42
C LYS A 50 -3.79 -19.51 16.37
N ILE A 51 -3.11 -20.07 17.37
CA ILE A 51 -2.82 -21.51 17.46
C ILE A 51 -4.11 -22.29 17.67
N PHE A 52 -4.98 -21.87 18.59
CA PHE A 52 -6.29 -22.51 18.79
C PHE A 52 -7.09 -22.54 17.47
N TYR A 53 -7.16 -21.42 16.78
CA TYR A 53 -7.87 -21.32 15.49
C TYR A 53 -7.30 -22.29 14.44
N LEU A 54 -5.98 -22.46 14.40
CA LEU A 54 -5.32 -23.38 13.47
C LEU A 54 -5.82 -24.80 13.61
N PHE A 55 -6.06 -25.24 14.85
CA PHE A 55 -6.56 -26.58 15.17
C PHE A 55 -8.09 -26.66 15.30
N GLY A 56 -8.80 -25.54 15.24
CA GLY A 56 -10.26 -25.49 15.46
C GLY A 56 -10.63 -25.83 16.89
N LYS A 57 -9.84 -25.35 17.84
CA LYS A 57 -9.99 -25.55 19.28
C LYS A 57 -10.07 -24.19 19.98
N GLU A 58 -10.53 -24.18 21.22
CA GLU A 58 -10.71 -22.97 22.02
C GLU A 58 -9.89 -22.97 23.31
N THR A 59 -9.48 -24.17 23.76
CA THR A 59 -8.76 -24.35 25.02
C THR A 59 -7.50 -25.21 24.89
N GLU A 60 -6.62 -25.11 25.88
CA GLU A 60 -5.39 -25.88 25.95
C GLU A 60 -5.68 -27.39 26.12
N GLU A 61 -6.70 -27.72 26.92
CA GLU A 61 -7.14 -29.09 27.15
C GLU A 61 -7.62 -29.74 25.85
N GLU A 62 -8.34 -28.99 25.01
CA GLU A 62 -8.75 -29.48 23.69
C GLU A 62 -7.58 -29.70 22.74
N LEU A 63 -6.52 -28.85 22.81
CA LEU A 63 -5.30 -29.10 22.07
C LEU A 63 -4.54 -30.32 22.52
N GLU A 64 -4.58 -30.65 23.84
CA GLU A 64 -4.00 -31.88 24.35
C GLU A 64 -4.74 -33.08 23.76
N LEU A 65 -6.07 -33.07 23.69
CA LEU A 65 -6.86 -34.14 23.05
C LEU A 65 -6.49 -34.34 21.56
N VAL A 66 -6.13 -33.30 20.85
CA VAL A 66 -5.63 -33.43 19.47
C VAL A 66 -4.33 -34.21 19.39
N LEU A 67 -3.49 -34.13 20.42
CA LEU A 67 -2.27 -34.95 20.49
C LEU A 67 -2.54 -36.41 20.73
N ASP A 68 -3.63 -36.77 21.43
CA ASP A 68 -4.01 -38.13 21.70
C ASP A 68 -4.80 -38.76 20.54
N GLU A 69 -5.24 -37.97 19.58
CA GLU A 69 -5.95 -38.46 18.40
C GLU A 69 -5.07 -39.37 17.56
N SER A 70 -5.60 -40.52 17.18
CA SER A 70 -4.91 -41.53 16.38
C SER A 70 -5.67 -42.02 15.15
N GLU A 71 -6.94 -41.61 15.00
CA GLU A 71 -7.73 -41.96 13.83
C GLU A 71 -7.20 -41.29 12.56
N PRO A 72 -6.85 -42.10 11.52
CA PRO A 72 -6.24 -41.51 10.30
C PRO A 72 -7.11 -40.46 9.60
N ASP A 73 -8.41 -40.67 9.56
CA ASP A 73 -9.36 -39.76 8.90
C ASP A 73 -9.46 -38.43 9.65
N ILE A 74 -9.44 -38.43 10.96
CA ILE A 74 -9.46 -37.25 11.82
C ILE A 74 -8.13 -36.48 11.68
N LEU A 75 -7.02 -37.22 11.72
CA LEU A 75 -5.69 -36.64 11.51
C LEU A 75 -5.58 -35.96 10.12
N ALA A 76 -6.12 -36.59 9.07
CA ALA A 76 -6.17 -36.02 7.74
C ALA A 76 -7.00 -34.73 7.70
N GLN A 77 -8.11 -34.64 8.43
CA GLN A 77 -8.90 -33.41 8.56
C GLN A 77 -8.10 -32.27 9.20
N TYR A 78 -7.37 -32.54 10.28
CA TYR A 78 -6.48 -31.54 10.89
C TYR A 78 -5.39 -31.08 9.93
N VAL A 79 -4.72 -31.98 9.24
CA VAL A 79 -3.67 -31.64 8.26
C VAL A 79 -4.24 -30.77 7.15
N ASN A 80 -5.41 -31.10 6.61
CA ASN A 80 -6.07 -30.32 5.56
C ASN A 80 -6.45 -28.93 6.07
N ARG A 81 -7.05 -28.82 7.25
CA ARG A 81 -7.41 -27.55 7.88
C ARG A 81 -6.19 -26.67 8.10
N ILE A 82 -5.15 -27.20 8.73
CA ILE A 82 -3.89 -26.47 8.98
C ILE A 82 -3.29 -25.96 7.66
N SER A 83 -3.23 -26.82 6.66
CA SER A 83 -2.66 -26.48 5.35
C SER A 83 -3.48 -25.40 4.63
N SER A 84 -4.80 -25.43 4.72
CA SER A 84 -5.70 -24.41 4.14
C SER A 84 -5.49 -23.06 4.81
N ILE A 85 -5.58 -23.00 6.14
CA ILE A 85 -5.42 -21.77 6.91
C ILE A 85 -4.04 -21.13 6.67
N LEU A 86 -2.98 -21.92 6.70
CA LEU A 86 -1.63 -21.39 6.46
C LEU A 86 -1.46 -20.87 5.05
N ARG A 87 -2.04 -21.55 4.04
CA ARG A 87 -1.99 -21.13 2.64
C ARG A 87 -2.79 -19.84 2.42
N GLU A 88 -4.01 -19.75 2.93
CA GLU A 88 -4.87 -18.57 2.84
C GLU A 88 -4.19 -17.36 3.48
N SER A 89 -3.70 -17.49 4.71
CA SER A 89 -2.99 -16.40 5.39
C SER A 89 -1.76 -15.89 4.62
N ILE A 90 -1.03 -16.76 3.94
CA ILE A 90 0.12 -16.36 3.12
C ILE A 90 -0.35 -15.65 1.84
N GLN A 91 -1.45 -16.10 1.24
CA GLN A 91 -2.01 -15.51 0.03
C GLN A 91 -2.58 -14.12 0.31
N ASP A 92 -3.35 -13.95 1.39
CA ASP A 92 -3.92 -12.67 1.81
C ASP A 92 -2.83 -11.62 2.04
N LYS A 93 -1.73 -12.03 2.68
CA LYS A 93 -0.57 -11.14 2.88
C LYS A 93 0.09 -10.72 1.57
N LYS A 94 0.22 -11.63 0.61
CA LYS A 94 0.76 -11.28 -0.70
C LYS A 94 -0.12 -10.27 -1.43
N GLN A 95 -1.44 -10.45 -1.37
CA GLN A 95 -2.38 -9.51 -1.97
C GLN A 95 -2.32 -8.15 -1.29
N ALA A 96 -2.26 -8.11 0.05
CA ALA A 96 -2.13 -6.88 0.80
C ALA A 96 -0.84 -6.11 0.44
N ILE A 97 0.29 -6.81 0.32
CA ILE A 97 1.57 -6.21 -0.09
C ILE A 97 1.46 -5.62 -1.50
N ALA A 98 0.91 -6.36 -2.47
CA ALA A 98 0.71 -5.89 -3.83
C ALA A 98 -0.19 -4.64 -3.89
N SER A 99 -1.25 -4.60 -3.07
CA SER A 99 -2.12 -3.44 -2.97
C SER A 99 -1.42 -2.21 -2.37
N VAL A 100 -0.53 -2.41 -1.39
CA VAL A 100 0.29 -1.32 -0.81
C VAL A 100 1.27 -0.77 -1.84
N GLU A 101 1.91 -1.63 -2.64
CA GLU A 101 2.81 -1.21 -3.72
C GLU A 101 2.07 -0.39 -4.78
N ASP A 102 0.87 -0.83 -5.20
CA ASP A 102 0.03 -0.10 -6.16
C ASP A 102 -0.41 1.26 -5.62
N LEU A 103 -0.87 1.31 -4.37
CA LEU A 103 -1.21 2.56 -3.70
C LEU A 103 -0.01 3.51 -3.58
N THR A 104 1.18 2.98 -3.30
CA THR A 104 2.41 3.78 -3.21
C THR A 104 2.73 4.43 -4.56
N ASN A 105 2.66 3.67 -5.65
CA ASN A 105 2.86 4.17 -6.99
C ASN A 105 1.83 5.25 -7.36
N THR A 106 0.56 5.04 -7.00
CA THR A 106 -0.51 6.02 -7.22
C THR A 106 -0.26 7.31 -6.45
N VAL A 107 0.18 7.24 -5.20
CA VAL A 107 0.54 8.43 -4.40
C VAL A 107 1.71 9.19 -5.02
N GLU A 108 2.72 8.50 -5.53
CA GLU A 108 3.84 9.14 -6.20
C GLU A 108 3.43 9.83 -7.50
N GLN A 109 2.56 9.20 -8.29
CA GLN A 109 1.99 9.80 -9.49
C GLN A 109 1.20 11.07 -9.16
N LEU A 110 0.28 11.01 -8.18
CA LEU A 110 -0.51 12.16 -7.76
C LEU A 110 0.36 13.31 -7.21
N ARG A 111 1.47 13.01 -6.54
CA ARG A 111 2.44 14.01 -6.09
C ARG A 111 3.11 14.73 -7.26
N ARG A 112 3.48 14.02 -8.33
CA ARG A 112 4.05 14.62 -9.56
C ARG A 112 3.03 15.50 -10.24
N GLU A 113 1.81 15.01 -10.47
CA GLU A 113 0.72 15.78 -11.06
C GLU A 113 0.40 17.04 -10.25
N ASN A 114 0.40 16.95 -8.91
CA ASN A 114 0.18 18.11 -8.05
C ASN A 114 1.32 19.12 -8.16
N ALA A 115 2.57 18.68 -8.23
CA ALA A 115 3.71 19.58 -8.44
C ALA A 115 3.62 20.30 -9.80
N ASP A 116 3.23 19.59 -10.86
CA ASP A 116 3.04 20.16 -12.18
C ASP A 116 1.90 21.18 -12.20
N LEU A 117 0.77 20.88 -11.54
CA LEU A 117 -0.34 21.81 -11.39
C LEU A 117 0.07 23.06 -10.58
N GLN A 118 0.82 22.91 -9.50
CA GLN A 118 1.35 24.03 -8.73
C GLN A 118 2.27 24.91 -9.58
N HIS A 119 3.11 24.31 -10.43
CA HIS A 119 3.96 25.04 -11.36
C HIS A 119 3.13 25.82 -12.41
N GLN A 120 2.05 25.22 -12.92
CA GLN A 120 1.13 25.88 -13.84
C GLN A 120 0.39 27.05 -13.15
N VAL A 121 -0.08 26.87 -11.92
CA VAL A 121 -0.72 27.92 -11.12
C VAL A 121 0.27 29.05 -10.85
N ALA A 122 1.50 28.77 -10.46
CA ALA A 122 2.53 29.77 -10.22
C ALA A 122 2.88 30.55 -11.51
N SER A 123 2.97 29.86 -12.65
CA SER A 123 3.19 30.53 -13.95
C SER A 123 2.01 31.41 -14.35
N MET A 124 0.77 30.99 -14.07
CA MET A 124 -0.41 31.82 -14.29
C MET A 124 -0.48 33.00 -13.30
N GLN A 125 -0.03 32.83 -12.06
CA GLN A 125 0.05 33.92 -11.07
C GLN A 125 1.16 34.91 -11.36
N SER A 126 2.25 34.53 -12.03
CA SER A 126 3.27 35.49 -12.48
C SER A 126 2.76 36.44 -13.56
N LEU A 127 1.65 36.10 -14.21
CA LEU A 127 0.86 37.02 -15.06
C LEU A 127 -0.06 37.93 -14.23
N ALA A 128 -0.08 37.82 -12.92
CA ALA A 128 -1.01 38.50 -12.00
C ALA A 128 -0.61 39.93 -11.61
N GLY A 129 0.30 40.59 -12.35
CA GLY A 129 0.43 42.09 -12.33
C GLY A 129 -0.71 42.81 -13.07
N ILE A 130 -1.62 42.06 -13.68
CA ILE A 130 -2.78 42.60 -14.41
C ILE A 130 -4.03 42.32 -13.58
N GLU A 131 -4.83 43.33 -13.28
CA GLU A 131 -6.09 43.15 -12.57
C GLU A 131 -6.92 41.99 -13.16
N PRO A 132 -7.58 41.17 -12.34
CA PRO A 132 -8.30 39.98 -12.80
C PRO A 132 -9.33 40.28 -13.90
N LEU A 133 -9.96 41.41 -13.84
CA LEU A 133 -10.94 41.83 -14.85
C LEU A 133 -10.27 42.13 -16.21
N THR A 134 -9.15 42.83 -16.18
CA THR A 134 -8.36 43.18 -17.39
C THR A 134 -7.79 41.89 -18.01
N ARG A 135 -7.40 40.94 -17.20
CA ARG A 135 -6.92 39.65 -17.66
C ARG A 135 -8.01 38.81 -18.33
N ALA A 136 -9.22 38.75 -17.75
CA ALA A 136 -10.37 38.04 -18.34
C ALA A 136 -10.73 38.65 -19.71
N VAL A 137 -10.78 39.96 -19.81
CA VAL A 137 -11.08 40.70 -21.08
C VAL A 137 -9.98 40.46 -22.12
N LEU A 138 -8.70 40.42 -21.71
CA LEU A 138 -7.60 40.11 -22.63
C LEU A 138 -7.67 38.69 -23.15
N LEU A 139 -7.94 37.70 -22.28
CA LEU A 139 -8.08 36.28 -22.66
C LEU A 139 -9.27 36.09 -23.61
N GLU A 140 -10.40 36.74 -23.35
CA GLU A 140 -11.58 36.70 -24.22
C GLU A 140 -11.31 37.32 -25.61
N LYS A 141 -10.61 38.44 -25.65
CA LYS A 141 -10.20 39.06 -26.93
C LYS A 141 -9.20 38.21 -27.70
N VAL A 142 -8.20 37.63 -27.03
CA VAL A 142 -7.23 36.72 -27.67
C VAL A 142 -7.94 35.48 -28.21
N ALA A 143 -8.86 34.87 -27.43
CA ALA A 143 -9.66 33.72 -27.88
C ALA A 143 -10.56 34.09 -29.07
N SER A 144 -11.19 35.26 -29.06
CA SER A 144 -12.03 35.75 -30.15
C SER A 144 -11.23 35.97 -31.45
N ILE A 145 -10.03 36.55 -31.35
CA ILE A 145 -9.11 36.73 -32.48
C ILE A 145 -8.65 35.38 -33.02
N ALA A 146 -8.26 34.44 -32.11
CA ALA A 146 -7.78 33.12 -32.49
C ALA A 146 -8.85 32.27 -33.21
N ASN A 147 -10.12 32.42 -32.82
CA ASN A 147 -11.24 31.69 -33.43
C ASN A 147 -11.68 32.23 -34.79
N GLY A 148 -11.38 33.48 -35.09
CA GLY A 148 -11.77 34.15 -36.35
C GLY A 148 -10.62 34.37 -37.33
N ALA A 149 -9.39 34.15 -36.92
CA ALA A 149 -8.20 34.49 -37.72
C ALA A 149 -7.74 33.31 -38.61
N THR A 150 -7.22 33.63 -39.77
CA THR A 150 -6.51 32.70 -40.63
C THR A 150 -5.15 32.31 -40.01
N VAL A 151 -4.58 31.20 -40.47
CA VAL A 151 -3.25 30.73 -39.99
C VAL A 151 -2.15 31.80 -40.20
N ALA A 152 -2.25 32.62 -41.27
CA ALA A 152 -1.30 33.69 -41.53
C ALA A 152 -1.42 34.82 -40.52
N GLU A 153 -2.64 35.25 -40.19
CA GLU A 153 -2.92 36.29 -39.19
C GLU A 153 -2.53 35.83 -37.76
N LEU A 154 -2.72 34.56 -37.43
CA LEU A 154 -2.26 34.01 -36.17
C LEU A 154 -0.73 34.02 -36.06
N LYS A 155 -0.02 33.76 -37.14
CA LYS A 155 1.44 33.80 -37.16
C LYS A 155 1.95 35.20 -36.94
N GLU A 156 1.37 36.17 -37.61
CA GLU A 156 1.69 37.57 -37.44
C GLU A 156 1.41 38.09 -36.02
N PHE A 157 0.30 37.65 -35.42
CA PHE A 157 -0.05 37.96 -34.03
C PHE A 157 0.96 37.38 -33.04
N ILE A 158 1.45 36.15 -33.26
CA ILE A 158 2.49 35.51 -32.43
C ILE A 158 3.81 36.30 -32.53
N ASP A 159 4.16 36.74 -33.71
CA ASP A 159 5.35 37.57 -33.93
C ASP A 159 5.27 38.90 -33.17
N TYR A 160 4.11 39.57 -33.19
CA TYR A 160 3.85 40.78 -32.39
C TYR A 160 3.93 40.53 -30.89
N LEU A 161 3.35 39.45 -30.39
CA LEU A 161 3.45 39.08 -28.98
C LEU A 161 4.89 38.81 -28.55
N THR A 162 5.67 38.17 -29.40
CA THR A 162 7.10 37.89 -29.15
C THR A 162 7.93 39.17 -29.05
N ILE A 163 7.65 40.14 -29.92
CA ILE A 163 8.26 41.45 -29.88
C ILE A 163 7.86 42.21 -28.61
N PHE A 164 6.58 42.19 -28.24
CA PHE A 164 6.07 42.83 -27.04
C PHE A 164 6.70 42.21 -25.76
N GLU A 165 6.88 40.91 -25.72
CA GLU A 165 7.53 40.23 -24.63
C GLU A 165 8.99 40.68 -24.44
N LYS A 166 9.75 40.80 -25.53
CA LYS A 166 11.13 41.32 -25.52
C LYS A 166 11.19 42.74 -24.95
N TYR A 167 10.32 43.63 -25.41
CA TYR A 167 10.26 45.00 -24.91
C TYR A 167 9.82 45.07 -23.44
N SER A 168 8.86 44.27 -23.03
CA SER A 168 8.41 44.19 -21.63
C SER A 168 9.51 43.73 -20.69
N LYS A 169 10.35 42.79 -21.13
CA LYS A 169 11.52 42.33 -20.35
C LYS A 169 12.60 43.40 -20.27
N ALA A 170 12.85 44.15 -21.34
CA ALA A 170 13.82 45.24 -21.34
C ALA A 170 13.41 46.36 -20.36
N ILE A 171 12.14 46.79 -20.37
CA ILE A 171 11.62 47.83 -19.47
C ILE A 171 11.69 47.42 -17.98
N LYS A 172 11.57 46.11 -17.68
CA LYS A 172 11.69 45.57 -16.30
C LYS A 172 13.13 45.46 -15.84
N ALA A 173 14.11 45.33 -16.75
CA ALA A 173 15.53 45.27 -16.44
C ALA A 173 16.16 46.60 -16.12
N ASP A 174 15.51 47.71 -16.53
CA ASP A 174 15.97 49.08 -16.32
C ASP A 174 15.39 49.75 -15.05
N LYS A 175 14.68 49.01 -14.22
CA LYS A 175 14.16 49.43 -12.91
C LYS A 175 14.82 48.67 -11.76
#